data_40374a322203144ce7cc49b0615b139c
#
_entry.id   40374a322203144ce7cc49b0615b139c
#
_cell.length_a   1.000
_cell.length_b   1.000
_cell.length_c   1.000
_cell.angle_alpha   90.00
_cell.angle_beta   90.00
_cell.angle_gamma   90.00
#
_symmetry.space_group_name_H-M   'P 1'
#
loop_
_entity.id
_entity.type
_entity.pdbx_description
1 polymer ?
#
loop_
_entity_poly.entity_id
_entity_poly.type
_entity_poly.pdbx_seq_one_letter_code
_entity_poly.pdbx_strand_id
1 'polypeptide(L)'
;MTGQRIGRLLCVLLAGYALGAGAQSAAPASPPSAAPVPVRGIDTLQRIRDTHAIPIGIRDASFPFSFVDRDKRPQGYSVDLCLEVADAIKSELGLPRLEVRYIPVSPDNRIAALQDGKIDLECGSTGNTRERQKEVAFAYTTFVAGIKLLARRSSRISGIDDLRGKTVVVTRGTASEKLMKDINAERMLKMNIVVAADHDESFRAVDQGNAVAFPMDDVVLYGLMAKAKQPDDFAVVGRYLSVEPYAIMMRKDETQLEAIVDRTLSRLFASGEIRRLYDKWFATRELTVPLNPLLKEAFAMPNTYPAWP
;
A
#
# COMPACT_ATOMS: atom_id res chain seq x y z
N MET A 1 61.83 -43.25 39.86
CA MET A 1 63.21 -43.42 39.43
C MET A 1 63.49 -42.33 38.43
N THR A 2 64.16 -41.29 38.92
CA THR A 2 65.44 -40.79 38.43
C THR A 2 65.39 -40.27 37.00
N GLY A 3 65.76 -39.10 36.68
CA GLY A 3 66.52 -38.03 37.30
C GLY A 3 67.07 -37.10 36.25
N GLN A 4 67.23 -35.89 36.69
CA GLN A 4 68.40 -35.01 36.45
C GLN A 4 68.51 -34.37 35.02
N ARG A 5 68.39 -33.09 34.94
CA ARG A 5 69.25 -31.92 35.29
C ARG A 5 70.25 -31.53 34.19
N ILE A 6 70.40 -30.20 34.08
CA ILE A 6 71.59 -29.40 33.67
C ILE A 6 71.46 -28.89 32.21
N GLY A 7 71.56 -27.65 31.86
CA GLY A 7 71.97 -26.42 32.48
C GLY A 7 72.71 -25.54 31.49
N ARG A 8 72.53 -24.22 31.54
CA ARG A 8 73.43 -23.17 31.03
C ARG A 8 73.57 -23.04 29.51
N LEU A 9 73.54 -21.90 28.88
CA LEU A 9 74.23 -20.64 29.09
C LEU A 9 73.66 -19.53 28.24
N LEU A 10 73.70 -18.38 28.76
CA LEU A 10 73.51 -17.02 28.29
C LEU A 10 74.27 -16.66 26.99
N CYS A 11 73.63 -16.05 26.02
CA CYS A 11 74.23 -15.03 25.15
C CYS A 11 73.24 -13.99 24.77
N VAL A 12 73.50 -12.77 25.27
CA VAL A 12 72.83 -11.50 24.95
C VAL A 12 73.37 -11.03 23.59
N LEU A 13 72.49 -10.85 22.65
CA LEU A 13 72.75 -9.99 21.50
C LEU A 13 71.63 -9.00 21.31
N LEU A 14 71.92 -7.75 21.63
CA LEU A 14 71.12 -6.55 21.34
C LEU A 14 71.16 -6.35 19.83
N ALA A 15 70.02 -6.45 19.20
CA ALA A 15 69.82 -5.92 17.86
C ALA A 15 68.62 -4.97 17.90
N GLY A 16 68.91 -3.73 17.64
CA GLY A 16 67.94 -2.62 17.65
C GLY A 16 66.90 -2.81 16.54
N TYR A 17 65.65 -2.72 16.91
CA TYR A 17 64.54 -2.57 15.96
C TYR A 17 64.16 -1.11 15.86
N ALA A 18 64.37 -0.53 14.68
CA ALA A 18 63.88 0.76 14.28
C ALA A 18 62.35 0.69 14.19
N LEU A 19 61.63 1.48 14.97
CA LEU A 19 60.21 1.72 14.85
C LEU A 19 59.93 2.51 13.54
N GLY A 20 59.50 1.78 12.51
CA GLY A 20 58.85 2.35 11.35
C GLY A 20 57.40 2.67 11.70
N ALA A 21 57.08 3.92 11.93
CA ALA A 21 55.72 4.41 12.04
C ALA A 21 55.06 4.35 10.66
N GLY A 22 54.32 3.27 10.41
CA GLY A 22 53.45 3.14 9.26
C GLY A 22 52.23 4.10 9.46
N ALA A 23 52.20 5.18 8.79
CA ALA A 23 51.01 6.04 8.70
C ALA A 23 49.92 5.26 7.95
N GLN A 24 48.94 4.70 8.67
CA GLN A 24 47.72 4.21 8.09
C GLN A 24 46.91 5.44 7.61
N SER A 25 46.88 5.62 6.28
CA SER A 25 45.97 6.58 5.64
C SER A 25 44.53 6.10 5.88
N ALA A 26 43.80 6.75 6.79
CA ALA A 26 42.39 6.55 6.98
C ALA A 26 41.66 7.02 5.70
N ALA A 27 40.95 6.11 5.04
CA ALA A 27 40.05 6.47 3.96
C ALA A 27 39.00 7.48 4.47
N PRO A 28 38.66 8.51 3.67
CA PRO A 28 37.66 9.47 4.09
C PRO A 28 36.33 8.75 4.32
N ALA A 29 35.76 8.93 5.51
CA ALA A 29 34.42 8.45 5.84
C ALA A 29 33.41 9.05 4.87
N SER A 30 32.60 8.22 4.22
CA SER A 30 31.48 8.68 3.41
C SER A 30 30.59 9.58 4.25
N PRO A 31 30.13 10.72 3.71
CA PRO A 31 29.23 11.60 4.44
C PRO A 31 27.96 10.82 4.81
N PRO A 32 27.40 11.04 6.01
CA PRO A 32 26.15 10.40 6.40
C PRO A 32 25.08 10.75 5.36
N SER A 33 24.38 9.72 4.85
CA SER A 33 23.23 9.91 3.99
C SER A 33 22.24 10.83 4.72
N ALA A 34 22.05 12.03 4.20
CA ALA A 34 21.10 12.97 4.75
C ALA A 34 19.72 12.30 4.74
N ALA A 35 19.10 12.18 5.91
CA ALA A 35 17.71 11.81 6.00
C ALA A 35 16.89 12.74 5.09
N PRO A 36 15.90 12.26 4.34
CA PRO A 36 15.09 13.10 3.49
C PRO A 36 14.46 14.20 4.35
N VAL A 37 14.84 15.45 4.07
CA VAL A 37 14.23 16.63 4.68
C VAL A 37 12.78 16.61 4.20
N PRO A 38 11.76 16.57 5.07
CA PRO A 38 10.38 16.68 4.63
C PRO A 38 10.26 17.99 3.84
N VAL A 39 9.83 17.90 2.59
CA VAL A 39 9.60 19.04 1.72
C VAL A 39 8.39 19.79 2.26
N ARG A 40 8.58 20.58 3.31
CA ARG A 40 7.60 21.54 3.80
C ARG A 40 7.50 22.65 2.77
N GLY A 41 6.32 22.77 2.16
CA GLY A 41 5.99 23.92 1.33
C GLY A 41 5.80 23.66 -0.16
N ILE A 42 5.45 22.45 -0.58
CA ILE A 42 4.92 22.25 -1.94
C ILE A 42 3.51 22.83 -1.96
N ASP A 43 3.32 23.96 -2.63
CA ASP A 43 2.00 24.40 -3.04
C ASP A 43 1.65 23.65 -4.34
N THR A 44 0.91 22.55 -4.19
CA THR A 44 0.54 21.69 -5.31
C THR A 44 -0.27 22.43 -6.36
N LEU A 45 -1.21 23.29 -5.97
CA LEU A 45 -2.03 24.03 -6.92
C LEU A 45 -1.19 25.06 -7.69
N GLN A 46 -0.24 25.73 -7.03
CA GLN A 46 0.69 26.63 -7.72
C GLN A 46 1.58 25.87 -8.70
N ARG A 47 2.13 24.73 -8.29
CA ARG A 47 2.95 23.90 -9.19
C ARG A 47 2.14 23.37 -10.40
N ILE A 48 0.88 22.96 -10.19
CA ILE A 48 0.00 22.56 -11.28
C ILE A 48 -0.27 23.73 -12.22
N ARG A 49 -0.47 24.95 -11.70
CA ARG A 49 -0.66 26.15 -12.50
C ARG A 49 0.55 26.45 -13.38
N ASP A 50 1.76 26.26 -12.84
CA ASP A 50 3.00 26.54 -13.53
C ASP A 50 3.37 25.46 -14.57
N THR A 51 3.07 24.19 -14.25
CA THR A 51 3.49 23.05 -15.09
C THR A 51 2.38 22.50 -16.02
N HIS A 52 1.14 22.88 -15.76
CA HIS A 52 -0.05 22.31 -16.43
C HIS A 52 -0.12 20.77 -16.35
N ALA A 53 0.41 20.19 -15.27
CA ALA A 53 0.46 18.73 -15.08
C ALA A 53 0.17 18.34 -13.62
N ILE A 54 -0.52 17.20 -13.45
CA ILE A 54 -0.78 16.57 -12.17
C ILE A 54 -0.29 15.11 -12.20
N PRO A 55 0.73 14.73 -11.41
CA PRO A 55 1.11 13.34 -11.23
C PRO A 55 0.16 12.67 -10.25
N ILE A 56 -0.48 11.59 -10.67
CA ILE A 56 -1.33 10.75 -9.83
C ILE A 56 -0.72 9.37 -9.68
N GLY A 57 -0.70 8.88 -8.44
CA GLY A 57 -0.25 7.55 -8.10
C GLY A 57 -1.31 6.50 -8.42
N ILE A 58 -0.96 5.53 -9.26
CA ILE A 58 -1.85 4.43 -9.64
C ILE A 58 -1.26 3.09 -9.21
N ARG A 59 -2.11 2.08 -9.12
CA ARG A 59 -1.72 0.70 -8.80
C ARG A 59 -1.78 -0.14 -10.06
N ASP A 60 -0.87 -1.09 -10.17
CA ASP A 60 -0.85 -2.00 -11.34
C ASP A 60 -1.80 -3.20 -11.14
N ALA A 61 -2.03 -3.61 -9.88
CA ALA A 61 -2.69 -4.88 -9.52
C ALA A 61 -3.77 -4.74 -8.43
N SER A 62 -4.59 -3.68 -8.46
CA SER A 62 -5.69 -3.47 -7.50
C SER A 62 -7.04 -3.36 -8.18
N PHE A 63 -7.35 -4.31 -9.10
CA PHE A 63 -8.68 -4.39 -9.74
C PHE A 63 -9.78 -4.56 -8.66
N PRO A 64 -10.92 -3.86 -8.78
CA PRO A 64 -11.32 -2.93 -9.83
C PRO A 64 -11.02 -1.45 -9.54
N PHE A 65 -10.24 -1.12 -8.51
CA PHE A 65 -9.99 0.25 -8.06
C PHE A 65 -8.94 0.99 -8.87
N SER A 66 -7.79 0.36 -9.09
CA SER A 66 -6.66 0.91 -9.83
C SER A 66 -5.81 -0.24 -10.37
N PHE A 67 -5.69 -0.31 -11.68
CA PHE A 67 -4.94 -1.37 -12.35
C PHE A 67 -4.57 -0.92 -13.77
N VAL A 68 -3.69 -1.67 -14.41
CA VAL A 68 -3.37 -1.48 -15.83
C VAL A 68 -4.03 -2.58 -16.67
N ASP A 69 -4.60 -2.19 -17.80
CA ASP A 69 -5.17 -3.15 -18.75
C ASP A 69 -4.09 -3.86 -19.58
N ARG A 70 -4.51 -4.68 -20.55
CA ARG A 70 -3.59 -5.40 -21.43
C ARG A 70 -2.75 -4.46 -22.32
N ASP A 71 -3.28 -3.27 -22.60
CA ASP A 71 -2.62 -2.23 -23.40
C ASP A 71 -1.78 -1.27 -22.53
N LYS A 72 -1.55 -1.62 -21.25
CA LYS A 72 -0.82 -0.81 -20.27
C LYS A 72 -1.47 0.53 -19.93
N ARG A 73 -2.80 0.65 -20.14
CA ARG A 73 -3.54 1.86 -19.79
C ARG A 73 -4.07 1.77 -18.37
N PRO A 74 -3.78 2.79 -17.51
CA PRO A 74 -4.32 2.87 -16.17
C PRO A 74 -5.83 3.06 -16.19
N GLN A 75 -6.54 2.33 -15.36
CA GLN A 75 -7.98 2.43 -15.19
C GLN A 75 -8.43 1.87 -13.84
N GLY A 76 -9.69 2.12 -13.50
CA GLY A 76 -10.34 1.63 -12.30
C GLY A 76 -11.20 2.69 -11.63
N TYR A 77 -11.99 2.28 -10.64
CA TYR A 77 -12.92 3.15 -9.93
C TYR A 77 -12.22 4.37 -9.29
N SER A 78 -11.12 4.13 -8.55
CA SER A 78 -10.36 5.21 -7.91
C SER A 78 -9.65 6.10 -8.93
N VAL A 79 -9.23 5.54 -10.07
CA VAL A 79 -8.64 6.31 -11.18
C VAL A 79 -9.69 7.23 -11.78
N ASP A 80 -10.91 6.73 -12.06
CA ASP A 80 -12.01 7.55 -12.58
C ASP A 80 -12.34 8.71 -11.62
N LEU A 81 -12.39 8.46 -10.30
CA LEU A 81 -12.61 9.52 -9.32
C LEU A 81 -11.51 10.58 -9.34
N CYS A 82 -10.25 10.17 -9.46
CA CYS A 82 -9.13 11.11 -9.55
C CYS A 82 -9.16 11.91 -10.85
N LEU A 83 -9.69 11.37 -11.93
CA LEU A 83 -9.89 12.13 -13.17
C LEU A 83 -10.97 13.21 -13.01
N GLU A 84 -12.07 12.92 -12.30
CA GLU A 84 -13.07 13.93 -11.94
C GLU A 84 -12.44 15.06 -11.07
N VAL A 85 -11.54 14.69 -10.15
CA VAL A 85 -10.78 15.64 -9.34
C VAL A 85 -9.84 16.47 -10.20
N ALA A 86 -9.12 15.85 -11.15
CA ALA A 86 -8.21 16.56 -12.06
C ALA A 86 -8.97 17.57 -12.94
N ASP A 87 -10.15 17.22 -13.43
CA ASP A 87 -11.02 18.13 -14.18
C ASP A 87 -11.53 19.29 -13.31
N ALA A 88 -11.84 19.03 -12.05
CA ALA A 88 -12.21 20.09 -11.10
C ALA A 88 -11.04 21.03 -10.81
N ILE A 89 -9.83 20.52 -10.60
CA ILE A 89 -8.61 21.32 -10.42
C ILE A 89 -8.34 22.17 -11.66
N LYS A 90 -8.43 21.58 -12.86
CA LYS A 90 -8.27 22.30 -14.12
C LYS A 90 -9.23 23.48 -14.21
N SER A 91 -10.51 23.26 -13.86
CA SER A 91 -11.55 24.29 -13.89
C SER A 91 -11.32 25.38 -12.86
N GLU A 92 -10.98 25.02 -11.62
CA GLU A 92 -10.70 25.97 -10.52
C GLU A 92 -9.50 26.88 -10.84
N LEU A 93 -8.48 26.32 -11.50
CA LEU A 93 -7.27 27.06 -11.90
C LEU A 93 -7.44 27.81 -13.23
N GLY A 94 -8.57 27.67 -13.93
CA GLY A 94 -8.79 28.30 -15.24
C GLY A 94 -7.83 27.83 -16.34
N LEU A 95 -7.35 26.57 -16.24
CA LEU A 95 -6.35 26.07 -17.17
C LEU A 95 -7.02 25.59 -18.48
N PRO A 96 -6.45 25.91 -19.66
CA PRO A 96 -6.99 25.44 -20.93
C PRO A 96 -6.81 23.90 -21.10
N ARG A 97 -5.76 23.37 -20.44
CA ARG A 97 -5.46 21.93 -20.42
C ARG A 97 -4.77 21.56 -19.13
N LEU A 98 -4.92 20.31 -18.69
CA LEU A 98 -4.17 19.69 -17.61
C LEU A 98 -3.73 18.30 -18.05
N GLU A 99 -2.45 18.04 -18.01
CA GLU A 99 -1.87 16.72 -18.28
C GLU A 99 -1.95 15.88 -17.02
N VAL A 100 -2.60 14.73 -17.09
CA VAL A 100 -2.56 13.73 -16.01
C VAL A 100 -1.40 12.78 -16.26
N ARG A 101 -0.44 12.73 -15.35
CA ARG A 101 0.71 11.83 -15.39
C ARG A 101 0.50 10.66 -14.44
N TYR A 102 0.41 9.47 -14.97
CA TYR A 102 0.22 8.26 -14.18
C TYR A 102 1.56 7.72 -13.68
N ILE A 103 1.72 7.65 -12.36
CA ILE A 103 2.93 7.16 -11.70
C ILE A 103 2.60 5.87 -10.96
N PRO A 104 3.17 4.72 -11.36
CA PRO A 104 2.96 3.47 -10.65
C PRO A 104 3.49 3.53 -9.21
N VAL A 105 2.64 3.12 -8.27
CA VAL A 105 3.01 2.99 -6.85
C VAL A 105 2.56 1.66 -6.28
N SER A 106 3.29 1.16 -5.30
CA SER A 106 2.94 -0.03 -4.54
C SER A 106 2.25 0.33 -3.22
N PRO A 107 1.61 -0.62 -2.51
CA PRO A 107 1.12 -0.37 -1.16
C PRO A 107 2.22 0.07 -0.19
N ASP A 108 3.46 -0.33 -0.46
CA ASP A 108 4.63 -0.07 0.38
C ASP A 108 5.19 1.35 0.19
N ASN A 109 5.22 1.87 -1.05
CA ASN A 109 5.90 3.15 -1.36
C ASN A 109 4.97 4.35 -1.59
N ARG A 110 3.64 4.17 -1.67
CA ARG A 110 2.68 5.23 -2.03
C ARG A 110 2.70 6.43 -1.08
N ILE A 111 2.89 6.21 0.24
CA ILE A 111 2.95 7.29 1.24
C ILE A 111 4.23 8.09 1.03
N ALA A 112 5.37 7.44 0.91
CA ALA A 112 6.63 8.11 0.62
C ALA A 112 6.58 8.87 -0.71
N ALA A 113 5.94 8.30 -1.75
CA ALA A 113 5.78 8.97 -3.04
C ALA A 113 4.96 10.27 -2.94
N LEU A 114 3.93 10.32 -2.08
CA LEU A 114 3.20 11.55 -1.75
C LEU A 114 4.08 12.55 -1.00
N GLN A 115 4.75 12.11 0.06
CA GLN A 115 5.60 12.98 0.89
C GLN A 115 6.77 13.58 0.10
N ASP A 116 7.36 12.80 -0.81
CA ASP A 116 8.44 13.23 -1.70
C ASP A 116 7.96 14.13 -2.86
N GLY A 117 6.65 14.35 -3.01
CA GLY A 117 6.09 15.14 -4.12
C GLY A 117 6.20 14.45 -5.49
N LYS A 118 6.44 13.15 -5.53
CA LYS A 118 6.44 12.35 -6.78
C LYS A 118 5.04 12.18 -7.36
N ILE A 119 4.04 12.17 -6.48
CA ILE A 119 2.61 12.16 -6.82
C ILE A 119 1.89 13.21 -5.97
N ASP A 120 0.75 13.69 -6.44
CA ASP A 120 -0.10 14.64 -5.70
C ASP A 120 -1.33 13.99 -5.09
N LEU A 121 -1.88 13.01 -5.80
CA LEU A 121 -3.01 12.19 -5.36
C LEU A 121 -2.62 10.71 -5.47
N GLU A 122 -3.01 9.89 -4.52
CA GLU A 122 -2.94 8.44 -4.66
C GLU A 122 -4.34 7.89 -4.92
N CYS A 123 -4.49 7.20 -6.04
CA CYS A 123 -5.75 6.76 -6.63
C CYS A 123 -5.83 5.23 -6.66
N GLY A 124 -5.66 4.62 -5.50
CA GLY A 124 -5.60 3.16 -5.35
C GLY A 124 -6.75 2.57 -4.52
N SER A 125 -6.49 1.41 -3.93
CA SER A 125 -7.34 0.75 -2.94
C SER A 125 -6.74 0.96 -1.54
N THR A 126 -6.74 2.21 -1.07
CA THR A 126 -6.06 2.56 0.17
C THR A 126 -7.03 2.82 1.30
N GLY A 127 -6.98 1.95 2.32
CA GLY A 127 -7.72 2.13 3.55
C GLY A 127 -7.22 3.36 4.33
N ASN A 128 -8.16 4.20 4.74
CA ASN A 128 -7.91 5.32 5.64
C ASN A 128 -7.75 4.78 7.06
N THR A 129 -6.53 4.76 7.59
CA THR A 129 -6.23 4.31 8.96
C THR A 129 -5.70 5.45 9.82
N ARG A 130 -5.86 5.34 11.13
CA ARG A 130 -5.36 6.35 12.09
C ARG A 130 -3.83 6.54 11.99
N GLU A 131 -3.10 5.46 11.71
CA GLU A 131 -1.65 5.52 11.52
C GLU A 131 -1.31 6.34 10.28
N ARG A 132 -1.97 6.05 9.15
CA ARG A 132 -1.73 6.77 7.89
C ARG A 132 -2.16 8.23 7.96
N GLN A 133 -3.22 8.56 8.71
CA GLN A 133 -3.63 9.96 8.95
C GLN A 133 -2.56 10.79 9.68
N LYS A 134 -1.60 10.17 10.37
CA LYS A 134 -0.46 10.88 10.95
C LYS A 134 0.51 11.39 9.88
N GLU A 135 0.54 10.73 8.72
CA GLU A 135 1.52 10.94 7.66
C GLU A 135 0.96 11.66 6.43
N VAL A 136 -0.30 11.41 6.10
CA VAL A 136 -0.99 11.93 4.90
C VAL A 136 -2.40 12.38 5.23
N ALA A 137 -3.01 13.17 4.35
CA ALA A 137 -4.42 13.52 4.40
C ALA A 137 -5.26 12.54 3.54
N PHE A 138 -6.50 12.34 3.95
CA PHE A 138 -7.49 11.52 3.24
C PHE A 138 -8.71 12.36 2.91
N ALA A 139 -9.18 12.28 1.68
CA ALA A 139 -10.46 12.81 1.26
C ALA A 139 -11.63 12.02 1.85
N TYR A 140 -12.86 12.42 1.53
CA TYR A 140 -14.06 11.67 1.91
C TYR A 140 -14.01 10.22 1.45
N THR A 141 -14.61 9.33 2.25
CA THR A 141 -14.70 7.90 1.98
C THR A 141 -15.41 7.65 0.64
N THR A 142 -14.71 6.96 -0.27
CA THR A 142 -15.20 6.63 -1.61
C THR A 142 -15.63 5.18 -1.76
N PHE A 143 -15.20 4.32 -0.86
CA PHE A 143 -15.57 2.90 -0.80
C PHE A 143 -15.44 2.37 0.62
N VAL A 144 -16.17 1.29 0.94
CA VAL A 144 -16.02 0.56 2.21
C VAL A 144 -15.87 -0.90 1.91
N ALA A 145 -14.68 -1.43 2.20
CA ALA A 145 -14.31 -2.84 2.13
C ALA A 145 -14.15 -3.44 3.53
N GLY A 146 -13.79 -4.71 3.59
CA GLY A 146 -13.41 -5.35 4.84
C GLY A 146 -12.49 -6.53 4.59
N ILE A 147 -11.53 -6.77 5.48
CA ILE A 147 -10.56 -7.85 5.34
C ILE A 147 -11.25 -9.19 5.56
N LYS A 148 -11.08 -10.10 4.59
CA LYS A 148 -11.48 -11.50 4.62
C LYS A 148 -10.33 -12.39 4.16
N LEU A 149 -10.57 -13.69 4.02
CA LEU A 149 -9.56 -14.66 3.59
C LEU A 149 -9.92 -15.20 2.21
N LEU A 150 -9.01 -15.13 1.24
CA LEU A 150 -9.06 -15.96 0.03
C LEU A 150 -8.35 -17.29 0.32
N ALA A 151 -8.98 -18.38 -0.05
CA ALA A 151 -8.39 -19.71 0.05
C ALA A 151 -8.88 -20.63 -1.08
N ARG A 152 -8.10 -21.66 -1.41
CA ARG A 152 -8.64 -22.73 -2.27
C ARG A 152 -9.73 -23.49 -1.52
N ARG A 153 -10.83 -23.85 -2.19
CA ARG A 153 -11.92 -24.67 -1.60
C ARG A 153 -11.40 -26.00 -1.08
N SER A 154 -10.41 -26.58 -1.77
CA SER A 154 -9.76 -27.85 -1.37
C SER A 154 -8.99 -27.75 -0.06
N SER A 155 -8.57 -26.55 0.36
CA SER A 155 -7.81 -26.35 1.61
C SER A 155 -8.66 -26.45 2.87
N ARG A 156 -10.00 -26.37 2.73
CA ARG A 156 -10.99 -26.39 3.82
C ARG A 156 -10.78 -25.29 4.87
N ILE A 157 -10.12 -24.18 4.48
CA ILE A 157 -10.01 -22.99 5.34
C ILE A 157 -11.38 -22.31 5.39
N SER A 158 -11.87 -22.04 6.59
CA SER A 158 -13.15 -21.38 6.86
C SER A 158 -13.02 -20.13 7.72
N GLY A 159 -11.87 -19.95 8.38
CA GLY A 159 -11.63 -18.82 9.26
C GLY A 159 -10.19 -18.75 9.79
N ILE A 160 -9.96 -17.77 10.65
CA ILE A 160 -8.63 -17.49 11.22
C ILE A 160 -8.05 -18.67 11.99
N ASP A 161 -8.88 -19.40 12.71
CA ASP A 161 -8.41 -20.51 13.56
C ASP A 161 -7.83 -21.67 12.76
N ASP A 162 -8.29 -21.84 11.52
CA ASP A 162 -7.78 -22.85 10.59
C ASP A 162 -6.36 -22.53 10.08
N LEU A 163 -5.88 -21.30 10.30
CA LEU A 163 -4.54 -20.87 9.86
C LEU A 163 -3.43 -21.26 10.84
N ARG A 164 -3.77 -21.84 11.97
CA ARG A 164 -2.79 -22.23 13.00
C ARG A 164 -1.70 -23.15 12.43
N GLY A 165 -0.43 -22.70 12.55
CA GLY A 165 0.75 -23.41 12.08
C GLY A 165 0.89 -23.48 10.55
N LYS A 166 0.07 -22.75 9.79
CA LYS A 166 0.06 -22.78 8.33
C LYS A 166 0.79 -21.59 7.74
N THR A 167 1.17 -21.69 6.46
CA THR A 167 1.72 -20.58 5.69
C THR A 167 0.61 -19.73 5.13
N VAL A 168 0.67 -18.42 5.44
CA VAL A 168 -0.26 -17.38 4.99
C VAL A 168 0.52 -16.31 4.24
N VAL A 169 0.06 -15.89 3.08
CA VAL A 169 0.68 -14.80 2.33
C VAL A 169 -0.05 -13.50 2.57
N VAL A 170 0.70 -12.40 2.73
CA VAL A 170 0.17 -11.03 2.84
C VAL A 170 0.88 -10.13 1.83
N THR A 171 0.23 -9.06 1.39
CA THR A 171 0.87 -8.06 0.54
C THR A 171 1.54 -6.99 1.40
N ARG A 172 2.79 -6.68 1.12
CA ARG A 172 3.60 -5.67 1.82
C ARG A 172 2.90 -4.31 1.87
N GLY A 173 3.00 -3.62 3.01
CA GLY A 173 2.49 -2.25 3.19
C GLY A 173 0.96 -2.13 3.26
N THR A 174 0.22 -3.26 3.37
CA THR A 174 -1.24 -3.26 3.53
C THR A 174 -1.68 -3.27 4.99
N ALA A 175 -2.93 -2.87 5.24
CA ALA A 175 -3.55 -3.00 6.56
C ALA A 175 -3.67 -4.48 6.95
N SER A 176 -3.93 -5.37 5.99
CA SER A 176 -4.03 -6.80 6.24
C SER A 176 -2.71 -7.43 6.66
N GLU A 177 -1.55 -6.95 6.16
CA GLU A 177 -0.25 -7.40 6.64
C GLU A 177 -0.08 -7.14 8.14
N LYS A 178 -0.37 -5.90 8.57
CA LYS A 178 -0.28 -5.52 9.99
C LYS A 178 -1.26 -6.34 10.82
N LEU A 179 -2.53 -6.36 10.43
CA LEU A 179 -3.59 -7.07 11.14
C LEU A 179 -3.25 -8.56 11.33
N MET A 180 -2.73 -9.22 10.30
CA MET A 180 -2.38 -10.64 10.40
C MET A 180 -1.19 -10.90 11.31
N LYS A 181 -0.20 -10.00 11.33
CA LYS A 181 0.92 -10.08 12.28
C LYS A 181 0.42 -9.92 13.72
N ASP A 182 -0.46 -8.94 13.96
CA ASP A 182 -1.05 -8.69 15.28
C ASP A 182 -1.88 -9.89 15.75
N ILE A 183 -2.81 -10.39 14.93
CA ILE A 183 -3.61 -11.59 15.23
C ILE A 183 -2.72 -12.83 15.49
N ASN A 184 -1.67 -13.01 14.70
CA ASN A 184 -0.73 -14.13 14.87
C ASN A 184 -0.05 -14.10 16.24
N ALA A 185 0.39 -12.91 16.66
CA ALA A 185 1.04 -12.71 17.95
C ALA A 185 0.04 -12.85 19.11
N GLU A 186 -1.08 -12.13 19.07
CA GLU A 186 -2.08 -12.08 20.15
C GLU A 186 -2.72 -13.46 20.41
N ARG A 187 -3.04 -14.19 19.34
CA ARG A 187 -3.72 -15.48 19.42
C ARG A 187 -2.78 -16.68 19.39
N MET A 188 -1.45 -16.43 19.36
CA MET A 188 -0.40 -17.46 19.31
C MET A 188 -0.69 -18.53 18.23
N LEU A 189 -1.05 -18.07 17.01
CA LEU A 189 -1.43 -18.98 15.93
C LEU A 189 -0.23 -19.66 15.28
N LYS A 190 1.00 -19.17 15.51
CA LYS A 190 2.22 -19.74 14.92
C LYS A 190 2.16 -19.84 13.40
N MET A 191 1.48 -18.90 12.75
CA MET A 191 1.45 -18.81 11.30
C MET A 191 2.84 -18.47 10.76
N ASN A 192 3.22 -19.09 9.65
CA ASN A 192 4.33 -18.64 8.82
C ASN A 192 3.82 -17.57 7.85
N ILE A 193 4.07 -16.30 8.15
CA ILE A 193 3.60 -15.18 7.32
C ILE A 193 4.66 -14.86 6.27
N VAL A 194 4.32 -15.09 4.99
CA VAL A 194 5.13 -14.74 3.82
C VAL A 194 4.62 -13.42 3.25
N VAL A 195 5.55 -12.53 2.89
CA VAL A 195 5.23 -11.18 2.38
C VAL A 195 5.52 -11.11 0.90
N ALA A 196 4.48 -10.85 0.10
CA ALA A 196 4.57 -10.64 -1.35
C ALA A 196 4.62 -9.14 -1.69
N ALA A 197 5.11 -8.80 -2.88
CA ALA A 197 5.26 -7.41 -3.31
C ALA A 197 3.93 -6.77 -3.70
N ASP A 198 3.03 -7.53 -4.33
CA ASP A 198 1.74 -7.07 -4.81
C ASP A 198 0.62 -8.11 -4.61
N HIS A 199 -0.62 -7.74 -4.98
CA HIS A 199 -1.78 -8.61 -4.79
C HIS A 199 -1.78 -9.80 -5.77
N ASP A 200 -1.26 -9.63 -6.97
CA ASP A 200 -1.17 -10.71 -7.95
C ASP A 200 -0.16 -11.77 -7.52
N GLU A 201 0.95 -11.36 -6.92
CA GLU A 201 1.93 -12.29 -6.33
C GLU A 201 1.34 -13.02 -5.13
N SER A 202 0.63 -12.31 -4.26
CA SER A 202 -0.09 -12.93 -3.13
C SER A 202 -1.11 -13.96 -3.60
N PHE A 203 -1.89 -13.62 -4.63
CA PHE A 203 -2.85 -14.55 -5.22
C PHE A 203 -2.17 -15.78 -5.80
N ARG A 204 -1.09 -15.58 -6.58
CA ARG A 204 -0.30 -16.69 -7.16
C ARG A 204 0.24 -17.64 -6.10
N ALA A 205 0.66 -17.13 -4.93
CA ALA A 205 1.14 -17.97 -3.84
C ALA A 205 0.06 -18.95 -3.35
N VAL A 206 -1.21 -18.51 -3.27
CA VAL A 206 -2.33 -19.38 -2.93
C VAL A 206 -2.67 -20.31 -4.09
N ASP A 207 -2.66 -19.80 -5.32
CA ASP A 207 -2.95 -20.58 -6.53
C ASP A 207 -1.98 -21.75 -6.72
N GLN A 208 -0.71 -21.54 -6.43
CA GLN A 208 0.36 -22.54 -6.51
C GLN A 208 0.45 -23.46 -5.27
N GLY A 209 -0.35 -23.20 -4.23
CA GLY A 209 -0.30 -23.95 -2.98
C GLY A 209 0.88 -23.62 -2.05
N ASN A 210 1.62 -22.54 -2.34
CA ASN A 210 2.73 -22.04 -1.51
C ASN A 210 2.22 -21.38 -0.21
N ALA A 211 0.96 -20.94 -0.19
CA ALA A 211 0.25 -20.44 0.98
C ALA A 211 -1.19 -21.02 0.99
N VAL A 212 -1.76 -21.21 2.18
CA VAL A 212 -3.12 -21.73 2.30
C VAL A 212 -4.19 -20.65 2.23
N ALA A 213 -3.83 -19.40 2.53
CA ALA A 213 -4.74 -18.27 2.50
C ALA A 213 -4.01 -16.95 2.19
N PHE A 214 -4.79 -16.01 1.62
CA PHE A 214 -4.41 -14.62 1.40
C PHE A 214 -5.47 -13.71 2.05
N PRO A 215 -5.18 -13.10 3.21
CA PRO A 215 -6.03 -12.09 3.83
C PRO A 215 -5.88 -10.76 3.11
N MET A 216 -7.01 -10.21 2.64
CA MET A 216 -7.09 -8.91 1.97
C MET A 216 -8.53 -8.41 1.96
N ASP A 217 -8.73 -7.19 1.53
CA ASP A 217 -10.04 -6.58 1.35
C ASP A 217 -10.89 -7.40 0.37
N ASP A 218 -12.10 -7.72 0.78
CA ASP A 218 -12.99 -8.68 0.11
C ASP A 218 -13.20 -8.39 -1.37
N VAL A 219 -13.38 -7.12 -1.74
CA VAL A 219 -13.60 -6.74 -3.14
C VAL A 219 -12.34 -6.94 -4.00
N VAL A 220 -11.15 -6.70 -3.44
CA VAL A 220 -9.88 -7.02 -4.13
C VAL A 220 -9.76 -8.53 -4.32
N LEU A 221 -10.13 -9.32 -3.30
CA LEU A 221 -10.13 -10.79 -3.40
C LEU A 221 -11.11 -11.29 -4.46
N TYR A 222 -12.34 -10.75 -4.52
CA TYR A 222 -13.31 -11.10 -5.57
C TYR A 222 -12.79 -10.72 -6.95
N GLY A 223 -12.13 -9.57 -7.08
CA GLY A 223 -11.53 -9.13 -8.33
C GLY A 223 -10.40 -10.05 -8.83
N LEU A 224 -9.53 -10.50 -7.93
CA LEU A 224 -8.46 -11.46 -8.24
C LEU A 224 -9.05 -12.82 -8.63
N MET A 225 -10.05 -13.28 -7.89
CA MET A 225 -10.77 -14.51 -8.19
C MET A 225 -11.42 -14.48 -9.57
N ALA A 226 -12.08 -13.37 -9.94
CA ALA A 226 -12.73 -13.21 -11.24
C ALA A 226 -11.76 -13.31 -12.42
N LYS A 227 -10.48 -12.94 -12.20
CA LYS A 227 -9.40 -13.02 -13.21
C LYS A 227 -8.66 -14.36 -13.20
N ALA A 228 -8.93 -15.25 -12.27
CA ALA A 228 -8.30 -16.56 -12.18
C ALA A 228 -8.67 -17.46 -13.36
N LYS A 229 -7.78 -18.39 -13.72
CA LYS A 229 -8.07 -19.40 -14.76
C LYS A 229 -9.23 -20.31 -14.37
N GLN A 230 -9.36 -20.61 -13.08
CA GLN A 230 -10.38 -21.46 -12.49
C GLN A 230 -10.97 -20.77 -11.25
N PRO A 231 -11.86 -19.77 -11.43
CA PRO A 231 -12.41 -18.98 -10.32
C PRO A 231 -13.11 -19.84 -9.26
N ASP A 232 -13.77 -20.90 -9.69
CA ASP A 232 -14.53 -21.81 -8.83
C ASP A 232 -13.67 -22.63 -7.85
N ASP A 233 -12.36 -22.71 -8.09
CA ASP A 233 -11.43 -23.36 -7.15
C ASP A 233 -11.24 -22.57 -5.86
N PHE A 234 -11.57 -21.29 -5.86
CA PHE A 234 -11.34 -20.39 -4.74
C PHE A 234 -12.63 -20.01 -4.02
N ALA A 235 -12.47 -19.51 -2.82
CA ALA A 235 -13.55 -18.89 -2.05
C ALA A 235 -12.99 -17.76 -1.17
N VAL A 236 -13.80 -16.70 -1.01
CA VAL A 236 -13.59 -15.69 0.01
C VAL A 236 -14.37 -16.12 1.24
N VAL A 237 -13.67 -16.42 2.32
CA VAL A 237 -14.20 -17.12 3.50
C VAL A 237 -13.94 -16.36 4.80
N GLY A 238 -14.56 -16.82 5.87
CA GLY A 238 -14.42 -16.24 7.21
C GLY A 238 -15.33 -15.02 7.42
N ARG A 239 -15.36 -14.55 8.67
CA ARG A 239 -15.99 -13.28 9.03
C ARG A 239 -15.13 -12.11 8.59
N TYR A 240 -15.70 -10.94 8.53
CA TYR A 240 -14.92 -9.71 8.40
C TYR A 240 -13.99 -9.54 9.61
N LEU A 241 -12.75 -9.20 9.34
CA LEU A 241 -11.70 -8.98 10.34
C LEU A 241 -11.54 -7.50 10.67
N SER A 242 -11.95 -6.62 9.74
CA SER A 242 -11.94 -5.16 9.89
C SER A 242 -12.96 -4.51 8.97
N VAL A 243 -13.13 -3.19 9.11
CA VAL A 243 -13.84 -2.32 8.18
C VAL A 243 -12.82 -1.32 7.63
N GLU A 244 -12.67 -1.31 6.30
CA GLU A 244 -11.65 -0.54 5.59
C GLU A 244 -12.30 0.53 4.71
N PRO A 245 -12.48 1.78 5.20
CA PRO A 245 -12.91 2.88 4.36
C PRO A 245 -11.77 3.31 3.45
N TYR A 246 -11.99 3.28 2.12
CA TYR A 246 -11.03 3.76 1.14
C TYR A 246 -11.26 5.22 0.83
N ALA A 247 -10.17 5.94 0.60
CA ALA A 247 -10.21 7.32 0.18
C ALA A 247 -8.98 7.70 -0.65
N ILE A 248 -9.10 8.75 -1.44
CA ILE A 248 -7.97 9.37 -2.14
C ILE A 248 -7.03 9.95 -1.08
N MET A 249 -5.73 9.66 -1.19
CA MET A 249 -4.72 10.29 -0.34
C MET A 249 -4.04 11.46 -1.02
N MET A 250 -3.67 12.44 -0.22
CA MET A 250 -2.88 13.61 -0.61
C MET A 250 -1.90 13.98 0.50
N ARG A 251 -0.96 14.90 0.23
CA ARG A 251 -0.08 15.42 1.29
C ARG A 251 -0.89 16.14 2.36
N LYS A 252 -0.37 16.11 3.58
CA LYS A 252 -0.93 16.92 4.68
C LYS A 252 -0.69 18.40 4.43
N ASP A 253 -1.51 19.21 5.08
CA ASP A 253 -1.40 20.67 5.11
C ASP A 253 -1.70 21.37 3.76
N GLU A 254 -2.15 20.63 2.76
CA GLU A 254 -2.61 21.17 1.46
C GLU A 254 -4.12 21.45 1.46
N THR A 255 -4.58 22.30 2.36
CA THR A 255 -6.00 22.53 2.65
C THR A 255 -6.81 23.00 1.44
N GLN A 256 -6.21 23.73 0.50
CA GLN A 256 -6.89 24.15 -0.73
C GLN A 256 -7.12 22.98 -1.69
N LEU A 257 -6.11 22.11 -1.86
CA LEU A 257 -6.25 20.89 -2.65
C LEU A 257 -7.30 19.96 -2.04
N GLU A 258 -7.22 19.73 -0.72
CA GLU A 258 -8.20 18.93 0.02
C GLU A 258 -9.63 19.45 -0.18
N ALA A 259 -9.83 20.77 -0.08
CA ALA A 259 -11.13 21.39 -0.30
C ALA A 259 -11.66 21.18 -1.73
N ILE A 260 -10.81 21.19 -2.76
CA ILE A 260 -11.23 20.89 -4.15
C ILE A 260 -11.62 19.42 -4.28
N VAL A 261 -10.82 18.51 -3.73
CA VAL A 261 -11.09 17.07 -3.77
C VAL A 261 -12.42 16.76 -3.09
N ASP A 262 -12.63 17.24 -1.88
CA ASP A 262 -13.83 16.98 -1.08
C ASP A 262 -15.10 17.63 -1.68
N ARG A 263 -15.01 18.85 -2.24
CA ARG A 263 -16.13 19.46 -2.99
C ARG A 263 -16.49 18.64 -4.22
N THR A 264 -15.48 18.11 -4.94
CA THR A 264 -15.71 17.27 -6.11
C THR A 264 -16.43 15.98 -5.74
N LEU A 265 -15.96 15.29 -4.70
CA LEU A 265 -16.61 14.07 -4.19
C LEU A 265 -18.04 14.36 -3.70
N SER A 266 -18.24 15.44 -2.93
CA SER A 266 -19.58 15.85 -2.47
C SER A 266 -20.54 16.10 -3.63
N ARG A 267 -20.06 16.74 -4.71
CA ARG A 267 -20.86 16.94 -5.93
C ARG A 267 -21.26 15.62 -6.56
N LEU A 268 -20.30 14.68 -6.71
CA LEU A 268 -20.57 13.34 -7.26
C LEU A 268 -21.57 12.56 -6.41
N PHE A 269 -21.48 12.67 -5.09
CA PHE A 269 -22.41 12.01 -4.16
C PHE A 269 -23.82 12.62 -4.27
N ALA A 270 -23.92 13.94 -4.18
CA ALA A 270 -25.20 14.67 -4.20
C ALA A 270 -25.93 14.55 -5.55
N SER A 271 -25.21 14.55 -6.67
CA SER A 271 -25.81 14.40 -8.01
C SER A 271 -26.19 12.95 -8.34
N GLY A 272 -25.73 11.98 -7.56
CA GLY A 272 -25.88 10.55 -7.87
C GLY A 272 -24.92 10.05 -8.96
N GLU A 273 -24.02 10.90 -9.48
CA GLU A 273 -23.05 10.50 -10.51
C GLU A 273 -22.07 9.44 -10.00
N ILE A 274 -21.77 9.44 -8.70
CA ILE A 274 -21.00 8.39 -8.04
C ILE A 274 -21.60 7.01 -8.29
N ARG A 275 -22.94 6.89 -8.40
CA ARG A 275 -23.59 5.61 -8.65
C ARG A 275 -23.27 5.08 -10.04
N ARG A 276 -23.22 5.96 -11.05
CA ARG A 276 -22.84 5.60 -12.42
C ARG A 276 -21.39 5.10 -12.46
N LEU A 277 -20.46 5.80 -11.76
CA LEU A 277 -19.08 5.39 -11.63
C LEU A 277 -18.94 4.05 -10.87
N TYR A 278 -19.71 3.87 -9.81
CA TYR A 278 -19.78 2.61 -9.08
C TYR A 278 -20.24 1.46 -9.97
N ASP A 279 -21.37 1.62 -10.64
CA ASP A 279 -21.95 0.55 -11.47
C ASP A 279 -21.04 0.16 -12.63
N LYS A 280 -20.27 1.11 -13.19
CA LYS A 280 -19.25 0.84 -14.22
C LYS A 280 -18.25 -0.23 -13.79
N TRP A 281 -17.87 -0.27 -12.50
CA TRP A 281 -16.80 -1.13 -12.00
C TRP A 281 -17.28 -2.30 -11.15
N PHE A 282 -18.44 -2.17 -10.51
CA PHE A 282 -18.95 -3.12 -9.52
C PHE A 282 -20.30 -3.76 -9.90
N ALA A 283 -20.85 -3.42 -11.06
CA ALA A 283 -22.06 -4.07 -11.59
C ALA A 283 -21.80 -4.63 -12.98
N THR A 284 -20.69 -5.38 -13.12
CA THR A 284 -20.28 -5.99 -14.39
C THR A 284 -20.60 -7.49 -14.39
N ARG A 285 -20.49 -8.11 -15.57
CA ARG A 285 -20.62 -9.57 -15.69
C ARG A 285 -19.52 -10.32 -14.92
N GLU A 286 -18.32 -9.73 -14.85
CA GLU A 286 -17.16 -10.36 -14.21
C GLU A 286 -17.14 -10.15 -12.70
N LEU A 287 -17.66 -9.00 -12.24
CA LEU A 287 -17.67 -8.63 -10.84
C LEU A 287 -18.95 -7.89 -10.49
N THR A 288 -19.76 -8.48 -9.61
CA THR A 288 -20.94 -7.85 -9.05
C THR A 288 -20.79 -7.70 -7.55
N VAL A 289 -20.66 -6.45 -7.11
CA VAL A 289 -20.59 -6.08 -5.69
C VAL A 289 -21.74 -5.13 -5.38
N PRO A 290 -22.75 -5.55 -4.61
CA PRO A 290 -23.84 -4.67 -4.22
C PRO A 290 -23.35 -3.51 -3.36
N LEU A 291 -23.92 -2.33 -3.57
CA LEU A 291 -23.63 -1.16 -2.73
C LEU A 291 -24.05 -1.47 -1.29
N ASN A 292 -23.09 -1.62 -0.39
CA ASN A 292 -23.36 -1.96 1.00
C ASN A 292 -23.93 -0.77 1.81
N PRO A 293 -24.63 -1.00 2.93
CA PRO A 293 -25.24 0.07 3.72
C PRO A 293 -24.23 1.12 4.22
N LEU A 294 -23.04 0.71 4.68
CA LEU A 294 -22.01 1.64 5.17
C LEU A 294 -21.56 2.61 4.07
N LEU A 295 -21.40 2.10 2.84
CA LEU A 295 -21.03 2.95 1.72
C LEU A 295 -22.16 3.90 1.31
N LYS A 296 -23.43 3.46 1.39
CA LYS A 296 -24.58 4.36 1.18
C LYS A 296 -24.59 5.51 2.18
N GLU A 297 -24.34 5.21 3.45
CA GLU A 297 -24.23 6.23 4.50
C GLU A 297 -23.05 7.16 4.26
N ALA A 298 -21.89 6.63 3.86
CA ALA A 298 -20.73 7.46 3.54
C ALA A 298 -20.97 8.43 2.37
N PHE A 299 -21.79 8.07 1.39
CA PHE A 299 -22.20 8.97 0.31
C PHE A 299 -23.25 9.99 0.76
N ALA A 300 -24.16 9.59 1.66
CA ALA A 300 -25.20 10.49 2.20
C ALA A 300 -24.63 11.49 3.22
N MET A 301 -23.64 11.07 4.01
CA MET A 301 -22.95 11.86 5.02
C MET A 301 -21.43 11.74 4.84
N PRO A 302 -20.85 12.50 3.89
CA PRO A 302 -19.42 12.42 3.58
C PRO A 302 -18.56 12.65 4.82
N ASN A 303 -17.58 11.81 5.02
CA ASN A 303 -16.70 11.87 6.18
C ASN A 303 -15.32 11.25 5.87
N THR A 304 -14.36 11.52 6.77
CA THR A 304 -12.98 11.02 6.71
C THR A 304 -12.67 10.10 7.89
N TYR A 305 -13.67 9.39 8.42
CA TYR A 305 -13.44 8.50 9.55
C TYR A 305 -12.49 7.36 9.18
N PRO A 306 -11.47 7.12 10.03
CA PRO A 306 -10.51 6.05 9.77
C PRO A 306 -11.13 4.67 10.00
N ALA A 307 -10.45 3.65 9.47
CA ALA A 307 -10.75 2.25 9.71
C ALA A 307 -10.95 1.96 11.21
N TRP A 308 -11.94 1.13 11.48
CA TRP A 308 -12.22 0.62 12.81
C TRP A 308 -11.56 -0.75 12.95
N PRO A 309 -10.80 -1.01 14.05
CA PRO A 309 -10.17 -2.29 14.31
C PRO A 309 -11.20 -3.40 14.56
#